data_6cec9b3794df799f99f75318f7fd80a6
#
_entry.id   6cec9b3794df799f99f75318f7fd80a6
#
_cell.length_a   1.000
_cell.length_b   1.000
_cell.length_c   1.000
_cell.angle_alpha   90.00
_cell.angle_beta   90.00
_cell.angle_gamma   90.00
#
_symmetry.space_group_name_H-M   'P 1'
#
loop_
_entity.id
_entity.type
_entity.pdbx_description
1 polymer ?
#
loop_
_entity_poly.entity_id
_entity_poly.type
_entity_poly.pdbx_seq_one_letter_code
_entity_poly.pdbx_strand_id
1 'polypeptide(L)'
;MITKLGDYLRKLRIRNQQILKNMADELGVSSAFLSAVENGKKNMPESWYATLRERYSLDDAEMEELRQAAMESQKTISLNLNNASETNRQLAVSFARQFESFDEKLGRQLLQILRKRKERGDGGGPDEE
;
A
#
# COMPACT_ATOMS: atom_id res chain seq x y z
N MET A 1 16.28 -7.44 -4.21
CA MET A 1 15.89 -6.34 -5.12
C MET A 1 14.98 -5.37 -4.39
N ILE A 2 15.24 -4.09 -4.53
CA ILE A 2 14.46 -3.10 -3.81
C ILE A 2 13.11 -2.87 -4.47
N THR A 3 12.07 -2.70 -3.68
CA THR A 3 10.73 -2.46 -4.17
C THR A 3 10.47 -0.95 -4.25
N LYS A 4 9.28 -0.57 -4.73
CA LYS A 4 8.89 0.84 -4.72
C LYS A 4 8.86 1.39 -3.32
N LEU A 5 8.37 0.61 -2.35
CA LEU A 5 8.38 1.02 -0.96
C LEU A 5 9.82 1.21 -0.47
N GLY A 6 10.70 0.25 -0.78
CA GLY A 6 12.09 0.37 -0.37
C GLY A 6 12.74 1.61 -0.96
N ASP A 7 12.46 1.89 -2.23
CA ASP A 7 13.00 3.08 -2.86
C ASP A 7 12.49 4.35 -2.18
N TYR A 8 11.20 4.37 -1.84
CA TYR A 8 10.62 5.52 -1.15
C TYR A 8 11.29 5.75 0.21
N LEU A 9 11.44 4.69 0.99
CA LEU A 9 12.05 4.81 2.31
C LEU A 9 13.50 5.23 2.21
N ARG A 10 14.22 4.69 1.21
CA ARG A 10 15.60 5.08 1.00
C ARG A 10 15.71 6.57 0.66
N LYS A 11 14.79 7.09 -0.15
CA LYS A 11 14.83 8.51 -0.49
C LYS A 11 14.55 9.39 0.72
N LEU A 12 13.69 8.94 1.64
CA LEU A 12 13.49 9.67 2.87
C LEU A 12 14.78 9.75 3.69
N ARG A 13 15.52 8.64 3.74
CA ARG A 13 16.79 8.65 4.46
C ARG A 13 17.79 9.58 3.81
N ILE A 14 17.86 9.55 2.49
CA ILE A 14 18.82 10.41 1.78
C ILE A 14 18.50 11.87 2.07
N ARG A 15 17.24 12.25 2.01
CA ARG A 15 16.82 13.62 2.29
C ARG A 15 17.22 14.06 3.69
N ASN A 16 17.24 13.13 4.62
CA ASN A 16 17.52 13.42 6.03
C ASN A 16 18.90 13.00 6.46
N GLN A 17 19.76 12.66 5.49
CA GLN A 17 21.14 12.30 5.75
C GLN A 17 21.27 11.16 6.74
N GLN A 18 20.43 10.15 6.58
CA GLN A 18 20.38 9.00 7.47
C GLN A 18 20.81 7.73 6.76
N ILE A 19 21.32 6.79 7.54
CA ILE A 19 21.61 5.45 7.05
C ILE A 19 20.50 4.51 7.51
N LEU A 20 20.54 3.28 7.04
CA LEU A 20 19.50 2.30 7.33
C LEU A 20 19.28 2.13 8.84
N LYS A 21 20.36 2.07 9.61
CA LYS A 21 20.25 1.86 11.05
C LYS A 21 19.49 3.00 11.73
N ASN A 22 19.66 4.23 11.27
CA ASN A 22 18.97 5.36 11.87
C ASN A 22 17.47 5.20 11.73
N MET A 23 16.99 4.85 10.54
CA MET A 23 15.57 4.69 10.32
C MET A 23 15.05 3.47 11.10
N ALA A 24 15.81 2.38 11.12
CA ALA A 24 15.39 1.20 11.88
C ALA A 24 15.21 1.53 13.35
N ASP A 25 16.14 2.31 13.91
CA ASP A 25 16.04 2.71 15.31
C ASP A 25 14.78 3.54 15.56
N GLU A 26 14.46 4.45 14.65
CA GLU A 26 13.27 5.28 14.79
C GLU A 26 11.99 4.46 14.69
N LEU A 27 12.02 3.40 13.90
CA LEU A 27 10.86 2.51 13.77
C LEU A 27 10.82 1.44 14.84
N GLY A 28 11.86 1.35 15.67
CA GLY A 28 11.89 0.37 16.73
C GLY A 28 12.10 -1.06 16.23
N VAL A 29 12.79 -1.23 15.12
CA VAL A 29 13.03 -2.55 14.55
C VAL A 29 14.50 -2.72 14.25
N SER A 30 14.90 -3.95 13.90
CA SER A 30 16.28 -4.22 13.51
C SER A 30 16.51 -3.75 12.07
N SER A 31 17.76 -3.48 11.74
CA SER A 31 18.12 -3.15 10.35
C SER A 31 17.75 -4.29 9.42
N ALA A 32 17.88 -5.53 9.88
CA ALA A 32 17.55 -6.68 9.06
C ALA A 32 16.04 -6.70 8.73
N PHE A 33 15.19 -6.36 9.70
CA PHE A 33 13.76 -6.34 9.46
C PHE A 33 13.40 -5.22 8.48
N LEU A 34 13.95 -4.03 8.68
CA LEU A 34 13.71 -2.92 7.76
C LEU A 34 14.15 -3.29 6.35
N SER A 35 15.32 -3.91 6.22
CA SER A 35 15.81 -4.34 4.92
C SER A 35 14.85 -5.35 4.28
N ALA A 36 14.32 -6.28 5.07
CA ALA A 36 13.39 -7.27 4.54
C ALA A 36 12.12 -6.61 4.00
N VAL A 37 11.63 -5.58 4.71
CA VAL A 37 10.46 -4.83 4.24
C VAL A 37 10.79 -4.10 2.93
N GLU A 38 11.94 -3.47 2.86
CA GLU A 38 12.33 -2.71 1.67
C GLU A 38 12.53 -3.60 0.45
N ASN A 39 12.85 -4.86 0.67
CA ASN A 39 13.04 -5.81 -0.42
C ASN A 39 11.82 -6.66 -0.70
N GLY A 40 10.70 -6.34 -0.07
CA GLY A 40 9.44 -7.02 -0.35
C GLY A 40 9.29 -8.38 0.29
N LYS A 41 10.20 -8.75 1.19
CA LYS A 41 10.10 -10.05 1.86
C LYS A 41 9.14 -10.02 3.03
N LYS A 42 8.88 -8.84 3.57
CA LYS A 42 7.94 -8.63 4.65
C LYS A 42 7.06 -7.44 4.33
N ASN A 43 5.81 -7.48 4.74
CA ASN A 43 4.93 -6.33 4.57
C ASN A 43 5.25 -5.28 5.62
N MET A 44 5.04 -4.01 5.26
CA MET A 44 5.26 -2.93 6.20
C MET A 44 4.20 -2.95 7.28
N PRO A 45 4.61 -2.94 8.57
CA PRO A 45 3.63 -2.89 9.65
C PRO A 45 2.79 -1.61 9.58
N GLU A 46 1.53 -1.74 9.94
CA GLU A 46 0.61 -0.62 9.88
C GLU A 46 1.05 0.54 10.78
N SER A 47 1.67 0.22 11.90
CA SER A 47 2.09 1.24 12.86
C SER A 47 3.16 2.18 12.31
N TRP A 48 3.85 1.77 11.25
CA TRP A 48 4.92 2.61 10.71
C TRP A 48 4.39 3.88 10.06
N TYR A 49 3.14 3.88 9.59
CA TYR A 49 2.60 5.07 8.92
C TYR A 49 2.65 6.29 9.83
N ALA A 50 2.16 6.16 11.05
CA ALA A 50 2.16 7.28 11.99
C ALA A 50 3.59 7.70 12.35
N THR A 51 4.47 6.74 12.58
CA THR A 51 5.84 7.05 12.94
C THR A 51 6.58 7.77 11.82
N LEU A 52 6.42 7.27 10.59
CA LEU A 52 7.07 7.90 9.45
C LEU A 52 6.53 9.30 9.21
N ARG A 53 5.22 9.47 9.34
CA ARG A 53 4.64 10.80 9.17
C ARG A 53 5.25 11.79 10.14
N GLU A 54 5.33 11.40 11.40
CA GLU A 54 5.85 12.28 12.43
C GLU A 54 7.35 12.54 12.27
N ARG A 55 8.12 11.47 12.10
CA ARG A 55 9.58 11.61 12.09
C ARG A 55 10.10 12.33 10.85
N TYR A 56 9.40 12.19 9.73
CA TYR A 56 9.87 12.77 8.47
C TYR A 56 8.98 13.91 8.01
N SER A 57 8.02 14.34 8.85
CA SER A 57 7.15 15.47 8.56
C SER A 57 6.46 15.35 7.22
N LEU A 58 5.87 14.19 6.95
CA LEU A 58 5.23 13.94 5.67
C LEU A 58 3.87 14.61 5.61
N ASP A 59 3.60 15.29 4.50
CA ASP A 59 2.28 15.87 4.30
C ASP A 59 1.31 14.83 3.73
N ASP A 60 0.08 15.23 3.49
CA ASP A 60 -0.95 14.29 3.03
C ASP A 60 -0.59 13.65 1.69
N ALA A 61 -0.02 14.42 0.78
CA ALA A 61 0.37 13.89 -0.53
C ALA A 61 1.48 12.87 -0.37
N GLU A 62 2.46 13.17 0.48
CA GLU A 62 3.55 12.23 0.71
C GLU A 62 3.07 10.97 1.41
N MET A 63 2.10 11.10 2.31
CA MET A 63 1.52 9.92 2.95
C MET A 63 0.79 9.05 1.93
N GLU A 64 0.13 9.68 0.96
CA GLU A 64 -0.55 8.92 -0.08
C GLU A 64 0.46 8.18 -0.95
N GLU A 65 1.57 8.84 -1.29
CA GLU A 65 2.64 8.18 -2.03
C GLU A 65 3.19 6.98 -1.26
N LEU A 66 3.35 7.14 0.05
CA LEU A 66 3.83 6.05 0.88
C LEU A 66 2.86 4.87 0.87
N ARG A 67 1.56 5.15 1.02
CA ARG A 67 0.56 4.10 1.00
C ARG A 67 0.55 3.37 -0.34
N GLN A 68 0.63 4.13 -1.42
CA GLN A 68 0.63 3.54 -2.75
C GLN A 68 1.85 2.64 -2.95
N ALA A 69 3.01 3.12 -2.54
CA ALA A 69 4.23 2.34 -2.68
C ALA A 69 4.17 1.07 -1.84
N ALA A 70 3.63 1.18 -0.63
CA ALA A 70 3.52 0.02 0.25
C ALA A 70 2.57 -1.02 -0.34
N MET A 71 1.43 -0.58 -0.86
CA MET A 71 0.47 -1.51 -1.45
C MET A 71 1.01 -2.20 -2.69
N GLU A 72 1.70 -1.45 -3.54
CA GLU A 72 2.25 -2.04 -4.75
C GLU A 72 3.40 -2.99 -4.48
N SER A 73 3.97 -2.93 -3.28
CA SER A 73 5.10 -3.77 -2.92
C SER A 73 4.69 -5.01 -2.14
N GLN A 74 3.42 -5.13 -1.79
CA GLN A 74 2.94 -6.27 -1.03
C GLN A 74 2.82 -7.49 -1.90
N LYS A 75 3.15 -8.65 -1.33
CA LYS A 75 2.93 -9.91 -2.00
C LYS A 75 1.52 -10.43 -1.79
N THR A 76 0.88 -9.98 -0.73
CA THR A 76 -0.46 -10.41 -0.36
C THR A 76 -1.27 -9.19 0.00
N ILE A 77 -2.49 -9.12 -0.47
CA ILE A 77 -3.41 -8.03 -0.13
C ILE A 77 -4.62 -8.64 0.56
N SER A 78 -5.02 -8.05 1.68
CA SER A 78 -6.16 -8.54 2.43
C SER A 78 -7.29 -7.52 2.41
N LEU A 79 -8.51 -8.02 2.34
CA LEU A 79 -9.70 -7.19 2.43
C LEU A 79 -10.49 -7.60 3.66
N ASN A 80 -10.92 -6.59 4.42
CA ASN A 80 -11.74 -6.86 5.60
C ASN A 80 -13.20 -6.90 5.17
N LEU A 81 -13.83 -8.06 5.26
CA LEU A 81 -15.20 -8.25 4.81
C LEU A 81 -16.23 -8.12 5.90
N ASN A 82 -15.83 -7.74 7.12
CA ASN A 82 -16.75 -7.72 8.24
C ASN A 82 -17.98 -6.86 8.02
N ASN A 83 -17.82 -5.71 7.38
CA ASN A 83 -18.94 -4.81 7.13
C ASN A 83 -19.30 -4.73 5.66
N ALA A 84 -18.85 -5.69 4.87
CA ALA A 84 -19.12 -5.68 3.44
C ALA A 84 -20.57 -6.09 3.17
N SER A 85 -21.17 -5.49 2.15
CA SER A 85 -22.48 -5.93 1.69
C SER A 85 -22.37 -7.33 1.11
N GLU A 86 -23.50 -7.97 0.94
CA GLU A 86 -23.51 -9.29 0.33
C GLU A 86 -22.89 -9.25 -1.06
N THR A 87 -23.22 -8.22 -1.84
CA THR A 87 -22.67 -8.08 -3.19
C THR A 87 -21.17 -7.91 -3.15
N ASN A 88 -20.67 -7.05 -2.27
CA ASN A 88 -19.23 -6.83 -2.20
C ASN A 88 -18.48 -8.05 -1.69
N ARG A 89 -19.10 -8.82 -0.79
CA ARG A 89 -18.50 -10.05 -0.32
C ARG A 89 -18.36 -11.05 -1.46
N GLN A 90 -19.43 -11.21 -2.25
CA GLN A 90 -19.40 -12.11 -3.39
C GLN A 90 -18.38 -11.66 -4.41
N LEU A 91 -18.29 -10.34 -4.62
CA LEU A 91 -17.32 -9.79 -5.56
C LEU A 91 -15.89 -10.11 -5.12
N ALA A 92 -15.60 -9.91 -3.84
CA ALA A 92 -14.24 -10.17 -3.34
C ALA A 92 -13.88 -11.65 -3.49
N VAL A 93 -14.80 -12.55 -3.17
CA VAL A 93 -14.53 -13.97 -3.28
C VAL A 93 -14.35 -14.39 -4.73
N SER A 94 -15.21 -13.91 -5.62
CA SER A 94 -15.09 -14.22 -7.04
C SER A 94 -13.80 -13.69 -7.63
N PHE A 95 -13.44 -12.46 -7.25
CA PHE A 95 -12.21 -11.85 -7.70
C PHE A 95 -11.00 -12.70 -7.28
N ALA A 96 -10.97 -13.09 -6.00
CA ALA A 96 -9.85 -13.85 -5.48
C ALA A 96 -9.70 -15.19 -6.20
N ARG A 97 -10.83 -15.85 -6.47
CA ARG A 97 -10.79 -17.16 -7.13
C ARG A 97 -10.28 -17.07 -8.56
N GLN A 98 -10.58 -15.99 -9.24
CA GLN A 98 -10.29 -15.90 -10.67
C GLN A 98 -9.06 -15.05 -10.97
N PHE A 99 -8.48 -14.46 -9.95
CA PHE A 99 -7.42 -13.46 -10.14
C PHE A 99 -6.29 -13.96 -11.03
N GLU A 100 -5.82 -15.18 -10.81
CA GLU A 100 -4.68 -15.69 -11.57
C GLU A 100 -5.01 -15.91 -13.03
N SER A 101 -6.30 -15.99 -13.37
CA SER A 101 -6.70 -16.20 -14.74
C SER A 101 -6.91 -14.91 -15.52
N PHE A 102 -6.86 -13.76 -14.84
CA PHE A 102 -7.09 -12.47 -15.51
C PHE A 102 -5.96 -12.19 -16.48
N ASP A 103 -6.32 -11.91 -17.74
CA ASP A 103 -5.30 -11.51 -18.70
C ASP A 103 -5.13 -10.00 -18.63
N GLU A 104 -4.18 -9.51 -19.39
CA GLU A 104 -3.84 -8.09 -19.36
C GLU A 104 -5.02 -7.21 -19.76
N LYS A 105 -5.79 -7.67 -20.74
CA LYS A 105 -6.93 -6.89 -21.22
C LYS A 105 -8.00 -6.74 -20.15
N LEU A 106 -8.36 -7.84 -19.49
CA LEU A 106 -9.36 -7.79 -18.43
C LEU A 106 -8.88 -6.96 -17.27
N GLY A 107 -7.62 -7.11 -16.89
CA GLY A 107 -7.07 -6.30 -15.80
C GLY A 107 -7.17 -4.83 -16.07
N ARG A 108 -6.85 -4.41 -17.29
CA ARG A 108 -6.96 -2.99 -17.65
C ARG A 108 -8.41 -2.51 -17.62
N GLN A 109 -9.33 -3.33 -18.06
CA GLN A 109 -10.74 -2.97 -18.04
C GLN A 109 -11.24 -2.76 -16.62
N LEU A 110 -10.87 -3.65 -15.72
CA LEU A 110 -11.27 -3.53 -14.33
C LEU A 110 -10.66 -2.28 -13.68
N LEU A 111 -9.39 -2.03 -13.97
CA LEU A 111 -8.73 -0.83 -13.44
C LEU A 111 -9.43 0.43 -13.95
N GLN A 112 -9.83 0.43 -15.21
CA GLN A 112 -10.50 1.59 -15.78
C GLN A 112 -11.81 1.89 -15.09
N ILE A 113 -12.57 0.86 -14.80
CA ILE A 113 -13.83 1.03 -14.09
C ILE A 113 -13.60 1.68 -12.71
N LEU A 114 -12.61 1.18 -11.98
CA LEU A 114 -12.31 1.69 -10.65
C LEU A 114 -11.80 3.12 -10.70
N ARG A 115 -10.96 3.42 -11.68
CA ARG A 115 -10.41 4.78 -11.82
C ARG A 115 -11.46 5.79 -12.22
N LYS A 116 -12.38 5.40 -13.10
CA LYS A 116 -13.46 6.30 -13.48
C LYS A 116 -14.31 6.68 -12.29
N ARG A 117 -14.59 5.73 -11.42
CA ARG A 117 -15.36 6.02 -10.24
C ARG A 117 -14.66 7.07 -9.38
N LYS A 118 -13.35 6.94 -9.23
CA LYS A 118 -12.59 7.89 -8.43
C LYS A 118 -12.60 9.27 -9.08
N GLU A 119 -12.50 9.33 -10.40
CA GLU A 119 -12.47 10.60 -11.10
C GLU A 119 -13.77 11.37 -10.98
N ARG A 120 -14.88 10.66 -10.81
CA ARG A 120 -16.15 11.33 -10.62
C ARG A 120 -16.28 11.96 -9.25
N GLY A 121 -15.32 11.74 -8.39
CA GLY A 121 -15.35 12.38 -7.09
C GLY A 121 -16.34 11.82 -6.16
N ASP A 122 -16.99 10.72 -6.53
CA ASP A 122 -17.91 10.18 -5.63
C ASP A 122 -17.34 9.11 -4.92
N GLY A 123 -16.18 9.23 -4.59
CA GLY A 123 -15.59 8.27 -3.84
C GLY A 123 -16.37 7.89 -2.71
N GLY A 124 -17.16 8.70 -2.31
CA GLY A 124 -17.87 8.36 -1.22
C GLY A 124 -18.81 7.40 -1.48
N GLY A 125 -19.05 7.23 -2.42
CA GLY A 125 -19.93 6.49 -2.64
C GLY A 125 -20.50 5.59 -1.85
N PRO A 126 -20.20 5.18 -1.11
CA PRO A 126 -20.81 4.17 -0.52
C PRO A 126 -22.06 4.56 -0.19
N ASP A 127 -22.21 5.19 -0.08
CA ASP A 127 -23.21 5.42 0.35
C ASP A 127 -24.10 5.37 -0.48
N GLU A 128 -24.06 5.35 -1.10
CA GLU A 128 -24.90 5.33 -1.76
C GLU A 128 -25.43 4.26 -1.79
N GLU A 129 -25.66 3.76 -1.46
CA GLU A 129 -26.18 2.87 -1.45
C GLU A 129 -26.84 2.68 -1.07
#